data_1cdf09e99526e9fee16856cb549487a2
#
_entry.id   1cdf09e99526e9fee16856cb549487a2
#
_cell.length_a   1.000
_cell.length_b   1.000
_cell.length_c   1.000
_cell.angle_alpha   90.00
_cell.angle_beta   90.00
_cell.angle_gamma   90.00
#
_symmetry.space_group_name_H-M   'P 1'
#
loop_
_entity.id
_entity.type
_entity.pdbx_description
1 polymer ?
#
loop_
_entity_poly.entity_id
_entity_poly.type
_entity_poly.pdbx_seq_one_letter_code
_entity_poly.pdbx_strand_id
1 'polypeptide(L)'
;MVHSSATRYKNLFRHIENWPVYFTRKLKKGFRPIIFITKGHPIKFIVPSKALYLVFKEIFVTDFYDIDALTDSLPARPVIIDIGANAGYFNVILFSKKPDAVVYAYEPIRSNYELFTKIIAINPALQNRVHLFNNAVTGTPQEFVELFMETASDNSVIASVYADFDTQNQHTIQVPAISLQQIVQENKLQHIDLVKVDCEGSEYPIIYETPDEVWKNIQMLTIEVHNLDQEKRNVDFLGRFLKEKGYMVVIEPAHTNCFTLLAQKK
;
A
#
# COMPACT_ATOMS: atom_id res chain seq x y z
N MET A 1 12.25 -4.98 -10.61
CA MET A 1 13.36 -4.46 -11.47
C MET A 1 14.36 -3.67 -10.62
N VAL A 2 15.65 -4.00 -10.68
CA VAL A 2 16.70 -3.16 -10.08
C VAL A 2 16.92 -1.97 -11.02
N HIS A 3 16.23 -0.87 -10.75
CA HIS A 3 16.42 0.36 -11.55
C HIS A 3 17.82 0.92 -11.41
N SER A 4 18.39 1.38 -12.52
CA SER A 4 19.70 2.06 -12.53
C SER A 4 19.66 3.31 -11.62
N SER A 5 20.80 3.73 -11.10
CA SER A 5 20.89 4.96 -10.29
C SER A 5 20.32 6.18 -11.01
N ALA A 6 20.46 6.24 -12.34
CA ALA A 6 19.91 7.31 -13.16
C ALA A 6 18.36 7.32 -13.15
N THR A 7 17.72 6.16 -13.27
CA THR A 7 16.25 6.02 -13.21
C THR A 7 15.71 6.46 -11.85
N ARG A 8 16.36 6.08 -10.75
CA ARG A 8 15.96 6.47 -9.38
C ARG A 8 15.94 7.99 -9.20
N TYR A 9 16.97 8.70 -9.66
CA TYR A 9 16.96 10.17 -9.57
C TYR A 9 15.96 10.81 -10.52
N LYS A 10 15.71 10.22 -11.70
CA LYS A 10 14.66 10.69 -12.61
C LYS A 10 13.29 10.62 -11.94
N ASN A 11 12.95 9.52 -11.26
CA ASN A 11 11.69 9.37 -10.54
C ASN A 11 11.59 10.40 -9.40
N LEU A 12 12.65 10.57 -8.59
CA LEU A 12 12.69 11.59 -7.55
C LEU A 12 12.36 13.00 -8.11
N PHE A 13 13.00 13.39 -9.22
CA PHE A 13 12.78 14.70 -9.86
C PHE A 13 11.39 14.81 -10.50
N ARG A 14 10.83 13.70 -10.94
CA ARG A 14 9.52 13.64 -11.56
C ARG A 14 8.38 13.78 -10.54
N HIS A 15 8.54 13.19 -9.34
CA HIS A 15 7.48 13.08 -8.35
C HIS A 15 7.59 14.10 -7.23
N ILE A 16 8.78 14.62 -6.92
CA ILE A 16 9.01 15.52 -5.77
C ILE A 16 9.39 16.91 -6.25
N GLU A 17 8.62 17.92 -5.78
CA GLU A 17 8.84 19.32 -6.10
C GLU A 17 10.11 19.86 -5.41
N ASN A 18 10.21 19.64 -4.10
CA ASN A 18 11.33 20.09 -3.28
C ASN A 18 12.43 19.01 -3.17
N TRP A 19 12.70 18.29 -4.27
CA TRP A 19 13.69 17.21 -4.34
C TRP A 19 15.09 17.55 -3.78
N PRO A 20 15.61 18.79 -3.76
CA PRO A 20 16.92 19.07 -3.17
C PRO A 20 17.01 18.68 -1.69
N VAL A 21 15.88 18.68 -0.97
CA VAL A 21 15.80 18.27 0.44
C VAL A 21 16.24 16.81 0.64
N TYR A 22 16.05 15.95 -0.37
CA TYR A 22 16.53 14.56 -0.36
C TYR A 22 18.04 14.45 -0.12
N PHE A 23 18.83 15.36 -0.71
CA PHE A 23 20.29 15.33 -0.62
C PHE A 23 20.82 15.98 0.66
N THR A 24 20.08 16.88 1.29
CA THR A 24 20.51 17.55 2.54
C THR A 24 20.68 16.56 3.68
N ARG A 25 20.04 15.38 3.61
CA ARG A 25 20.15 14.32 4.61
C ARG A 25 21.54 13.69 4.64
N LYS A 26 22.21 13.55 3.49
CA LYS A 26 23.55 12.95 3.41
C LYS A 26 24.61 13.76 4.19
N LEU A 27 24.28 15.01 4.52
CA LEU A 27 25.19 15.97 5.13
C LEU A 27 25.02 16.09 6.67
N LYS A 28 23.99 15.45 7.27
CA LYS A 28 23.67 15.60 8.70
C LYS A 28 23.79 14.27 9.45
N LYS A 29 24.43 14.29 10.63
CA LYS A 29 24.44 13.14 11.57
C LYS A 29 23.05 12.97 12.20
N GLY A 30 22.57 11.74 12.25
CA GLY A 30 21.25 11.37 12.80
C GLY A 30 20.09 11.59 11.83
N PHE A 31 18.94 10.97 12.13
CA PHE A 31 17.71 11.17 11.36
C PHE A 31 16.93 12.37 11.91
N ARG A 32 16.49 13.26 11.02
CA ARG A 32 15.55 14.33 11.34
C ARG A 32 14.35 14.22 10.42
N PRO A 33 13.12 14.51 10.89
CA PRO A 33 11.94 14.54 10.04
C PRO A 33 12.16 15.40 8.79
N ILE A 34 11.71 14.89 7.66
CA ILE A 34 11.81 15.56 6.36
C ILE A 34 10.40 15.82 5.85
N ILE A 35 10.18 17.02 5.34
CA ILE A 35 8.92 17.36 4.68
C ILE A 35 9.17 17.39 3.18
N PHE A 36 8.39 16.59 2.43
CA PHE A 36 8.37 16.59 0.99
C PHE A 36 7.05 17.17 0.47
N ILE A 37 7.09 17.61 -0.79
CA ILE A 37 5.92 18.11 -1.54
C ILE A 37 5.95 17.40 -2.90
N THR A 38 4.83 16.84 -3.33
CA THR A 38 4.72 16.19 -4.63
C THR A 38 4.64 17.21 -5.76
N LYS A 39 5.10 16.82 -6.96
CA LYS A 39 4.80 17.50 -8.22
C LYS A 39 3.39 17.15 -8.73
N GLY A 40 2.87 17.94 -9.66
CA GLY A 40 1.51 17.81 -10.16
C GLY A 40 0.54 18.52 -9.23
N HIS A 41 -0.39 17.79 -8.61
CA HIS A 41 -1.18 18.34 -7.51
C HIS A 41 -0.35 18.28 -6.22
N PRO A 42 0.03 19.44 -5.64
CA PRO A 42 0.97 19.45 -4.52
C PRO A 42 0.34 18.88 -3.24
N ILE A 43 0.90 17.77 -2.77
CA ILE A 43 0.57 17.15 -1.48
C ILE A 43 1.81 17.23 -0.59
N LYS A 44 1.65 17.81 0.60
CA LYS A 44 2.70 17.94 1.61
C LYS A 44 2.68 16.74 2.54
N PHE A 45 3.83 16.09 2.74
CA PHE A 45 3.90 14.94 3.64
C PHE A 45 5.20 14.90 4.42
N ILE A 46 5.16 14.21 5.56
CA ILE A 46 6.24 14.13 6.53
C ILE A 46 6.84 12.73 6.52
N VAL A 47 8.16 12.64 6.47
CA VAL A 47 8.93 11.41 6.66
C VAL A 47 9.68 11.52 8.00
N PRO A 48 9.15 10.96 9.10
CA PRO A 48 9.64 11.20 10.45
C PRO A 48 10.79 10.29 10.87
N SER A 49 10.98 9.12 10.23
CA SER A 49 11.92 8.08 10.65
C SER A 49 12.75 7.52 9.50
N LYS A 50 13.82 6.79 9.85
CA LYS A 50 14.66 6.08 8.87
C LYS A 50 13.87 4.96 8.17
N ALA A 51 13.03 4.24 8.91
CA ALA A 51 12.19 3.18 8.36
C ALA A 51 11.22 3.74 7.30
N LEU A 52 10.43 4.76 7.64
CA LEU A 52 9.55 5.43 6.69
C LEU A 52 10.28 6.14 5.55
N TYR A 53 11.55 6.48 5.72
CA TYR A 53 12.36 6.96 4.59
C TYR A 53 12.73 5.84 3.60
N LEU A 54 12.77 4.59 4.03
CA LEU A 54 12.91 3.45 3.09
C LEU A 54 11.63 3.28 2.28
N VAL A 55 10.46 3.33 2.92
CA VAL A 55 9.15 3.31 2.24
C VAL A 55 9.02 4.50 1.26
N PHE A 56 9.43 5.70 1.67
CA PHE A 56 9.49 6.85 0.76
C PHE A 56 10.35 6.56 -0.49
N LYS A 57 11.54 5.96 -0.32
CA LYS A 57 12.40 5.64 -1.47
C LYS A 57 11.79 4.58 -2.38
N GLU A 58 11.12 3.61 -1.81
CA GLU A 58 10.44 2.56 -2.55
C GLU A 58 9.36 3.16 -3.45
N ILE A 59 8.49 3.99 -2.92
CA ILE A 59 7.37 4.58 -3.64
C ILE A 59 7.82 5.69 -4.61
N PHE A 60 8.63 6.66 -4.16
CA PHE A 60 8.91 7.87 -4.93
C PHE A 60 10.22 7.83 -5.74
N VAL A 61 11.13 6.93 -5.39
CA VAL A 61 12.47 6.85 -6.02
C VAL A 61 12.62 5.58 -6.84
N THR A 62 12.24 4.44 -6.28
CA THR A 62 12.25 3.16 -6.99
C THR A 62 11.03 3.02 -7.89
N ASP A 63 9.90 3.63 -7.52
CA ASP A 63 8.61 3.55 -8.22
C ASP A 63 8.12 2.10 -8.32
N PHE A 64 7.97 1.50 -7.14
CA PHE A 64 7.63 0.10 -6.97
C PHE A 64 6.33 -0.29 -7.68
N TYR A 65 5.36 0.62 -7.73
CA TYR A 65 4.03 0.38 -8.30
C TYR A 65 3.91 0.80 -9.78
N ASP A 66 4.97 1.30 -10.42
CA ASP A 66 4.91 1.95 -11.74
C ASP A 66 3.73 2.96 -11.78
N ILE A 67 3.81 3.95 -10.89
CA ILE A 67 2.68 4.82 -10.53
C ILE A 67 2.10 5.56 -11.73
N ASP A 68 2.92 5.91 -12.73
CA ASP A 68 2.43 6.61 -13.90
C ASP A 68 1.58 5.66 -14.76
N ALA A 69 2.06 4.45 -15.07
CA ALA A 69 1.29 3.46 -15.83
C ALA A 69 0.03 3.04 -15.06
N LEU A 70 0.14 2.82 -13.75
CA LEU A 70 -1.00 2.51 -12.90
C LEU A 70 -2.06 3.61 -12.95
N THR A 71 -1.67 4.87 -12.75
CA THR A 71 -2.63 5.98 -12.73
C THR A 71 -3.18 6.30 -14.11
N ASP A 72 -2.40 6.13 -15.19
CA ASP A 72 -2.88 6.35 -16.56
C ASP A 72 -3.99 5.36 -16.94
N SER A 73 -3.99 4.15 -16.37
CA SER A 73 -5.03 3.14 -16.57
C SER A 73 -6.33 3.40 -15.78
N LEU A 74 -6.30 4.30 -14.79
CA LEU A 74 -7.45 4.63 -13.95
C LEU A 74 -8.29 5.79 -14.55
N PRO A 75 -9.61 5.83 -14.31
CA PRO A 75 -10.45 6.95 -14.69
C PRO A 75 -10.04 8.24 -13.97
N ALA A 76 -10.64 9.36 -14.36
CA ALA A 76 -10.33 10.66 -13.75
C ALA A 76 -10.71 10.73 -12.26
N ARG A 77 -11.74 9.99 -11.85
CA ARG A 77 -12.27 9.96 -10.47
C ARG A 77 -12.37 8.51 -9.97
N PRO A 78 -11.23 7.85 -9.74
CA PRO A 78 -11.24 6.43 -9.37
C PRO A 78 -11.71 6.23 -7.93
N VAL A 79 -12.38 5.10 -7.69
CA VAL A 79 -12.70 4.56 -6.37
C VAL A 79 -11.66 3.48 -6.04
N ILE A 80 -10.96 3.66 -4.93
CA ILE A 80 -9.81 2.84 -4.57
C ILE A 80 -9.96 2.29 -3.15
N ILE A 81 -9.63 1.02 -2.97
CA ILE A 81 -9.39 0.42 -1.65
C ILE A 81 -7.88 0.24 -1.49
N ASP A 82 -7.29 0.81 -0.44
CA ASP A 82 -5.87 0.68 -0.10
C ASP A 82 -5.74 -0.14 1.19
N ILE A 83 -5.31 -1.39 1.05
CA ILE A 83 -5.08 -2.33 2.15
C ILE A 83 -3.59 -2.32 2.50
N GLY A 84 -3.28 -2.01 3.77
CA GLY A 84 -1.91 -1.75 4.21
C GLY A 84 -1.44 -0.35 3.80
N ALA A 85 -2.24 0.66 4.15
CA ALA A 85 -1.98 2.05 3.72
C ALA A 85 -0.70 2.64 4.32
N ASN A 86 -0.16 2.05 5.39
CA ASN A 86 1.03 2.52 6.09
C ASN A 86 0.88 4.03 6.43
N ALA A 87 1.92 4.83 6.26
CA ALA A 87 1.88 6.28 6.46
C ALA A 87 1.17 7.05 5.31
N GLY A 88 0.49 6.37 4.40
CA GLY A 88 -0.27 6.95 3.30
C GLY A 88 0.55 7.44 2.12
N TYR A 89 1.80 7.01 1.96
CA TYR A 89 2.68 7.53 0.90
C TYR A 89 2.24 7.10 -0.49
N PHE A 90 1.67 5.91 -0.65
CA PHE A 90 1.00 5.53 -1.90
C PHE A 90 -0.15 6.50 -2.23
N ASN A 91 -0.99 6.83 -1.25
CA ASN A 91 -2.07 7.79 -1.46
C ASN A 91 -1.56 9.19 -1.80
N VAL A 92 -0.46 9.62 -1.18
CA VAL A 92 0.17 10.92 -1.46
C VAL A 92 0.57 11.02 -2.94
N ILE A 93 1.25 10.01 -3.49
CA ILE A 93 1.65 10.03 -4.90
C ILE A 93 0.43 9.83 -5.83
N LEU A 94 -0.52 8.98 -5.46
CA LEU A 94 -1.78 8.80 -6.19
C LEU A 94 -2.53 10.14 -6.36
N PHE A 95 -2.79 10.86 -5.28
CA PHE A 95 -3.51 12.14 -5.33
C PHE A 95 -2.76 13.23 -6.08
N SER A 96 -1.43 13.16 -6.16
CA SER A 96 -0.65 14.06 -7.02
C SER A 96 -0.93 13.90 -8.51
N LYS A 97 -1.47 12.71 -8.92
CA LYS A 97 -1.84 12.35 -10.29
C LYS A 97 -3.36 12.34 -10.52
N LYS A 98 -4.11 11.87 -9.53
CA LYS A 98 -5.58 11.71 -9.55
C LYS A 98 -6.22 12.45 -8.38
N PRO A 99 -6.29 13.80 -8.44
CA PRO A 99 -6.75 14.62 -7.31
C PRO A 99 -8.22 14.39 -6.93
N ASP A 100 -8.99 13.84 -7.87
CA ASP A 100 -10.40 13.52 -7.68
C ASP A 100 -10.68 12.07 -7.25
N ALA A 101 -9.65 11.28 -6.95
CA ALA A 101 -9.81 9.94 -6.40
C ALA A 101 -10.60 9.94 -5.09
N VAL A 102 -11.31 8.85 -4.83
CA VAL A 102 -11.89 8.54 -3.51
C VAL A 102 -11.23 7.26 -3.02
N VAL A 103 -10.66 7.33 -1.82
CA VAL A 103 -9.87 6.22 -1.27
C VAL A 103 -10.44 5.76 0.06
N TYR A 104 -10.63 4.46 0.20
CA TYR A 104 -10.92 3.75 1.44
C TYR A 104 -9.65 3.05 1.90
N ALA A 105 -8.94 3.66 2.85
CA ALA A 105 -7.61 3.24 3.28
C ALA A 105 -7.68 2.53 4.64
N TYR A 106 -7.00 1.40 4.76
CA TYR A 106 -6.97 0.55 5.95
C TYR A 106 -5.53 0.36 6.42
N GLU A 107 -5.27 0.74 7.66
CA GLU A 107 -3.95 0.64 8.28
C GLU A 107 -4.10 0.20 9.75
N PRO A 108 -3.68 -1.02 10.10
CA PRO A 108 -3.85 -1.53 11.47
C PRO A 108 -2.90 -0.91 12.49
N ILE A 109 -1.68 -0.51 12.08
CA ILE A 109 -0.67 0.00 13.00
C ILE A 109 -0.99 1.44 13.40
N ARG A 110 -1.25 1.66 14.68
CA ARG A 110 -1.73 2.92 15.22
C ARG A 110 -0.84 4.12 14.87
N SER A 111 0.48 3.98 14.98
CA SER A 111 1.41 5.07 14.67
C SER A 111 1.40 5.49 13.19
N ASN A 112 1.27 4.52 12.27
CA ASN A 112 1.14 4.77 10.84
C ASN A 112 -0.19 5.46 10.52
N TYR A 113 -1.30 4.93 11.07
CA TYR A 113 -2.62 5.53 10.98
C TYR A 113 -2.61 7.00 11.46
N GLU A 114 -2.02 7.30 12.61
CA GLU A 114 -1.94 8.66 13.15
C GLU A 114 -1.08 9.58 12.28
N LEU A 115 0.01 9.06 11.71
CA LEU A 115 0.82 9.82 10.77
C LEU A 115 0.04 10.13 9.48
N PHE A 116 -0.66 9.14 8.93
CA PHE A 116 -1.49 9.38 7.74
C PHE A 116 -2.64 10.36 8.05
N THR A 117 -3.29 10.26 9.22
CA THR A 117 -4.28 11.24 9.68
C THR A 117 -3.71 12.67 9.69
N LYS A 118 -2.46 12.85 10.19
CA LYS A 118 -1.78 14.16 10.17
C LYS A 118 -1.50 14.64 8.74
N ILE A 119 -1.13 13.74 7.83
CA ILE A 119 -0.92 14.08 6.42
C ILE A 119 -2.24 14.52 5.78
N ILE A 120 -3.34 13.82 6.02
CA ILE A 120 -4.67 14.22 5.54
C ILE A 120 -5.04 15.62 6.08
N ALA A 121 -4.84 15.85 7.38
CA ALA A 121 -5.23 17.10 8.03
C ALA A 121 -4.53 18.35 7.45
N ILE A 122 -3.27 18.22 7.03
CA ILE A 122 -2.49 19.34 6.45
C ILE A 122 -2.70 19.52 4.94
N ASN A 123 -3.48 18.66 4.29
CA ASN A 123 -3.75 18.71 2.84
C ASN A 123 -5.25 18.75 2.56
N PRO A 124 -5.83 19.94 2.30
CA PRO A 124 -7.26 20.04 1.99
C PRO A 124 -7.73 19.16 0.84
N ALA A 125 -6.86 18.89 -0.13
CA ALA A 125 -7.17 18.01 -1.26
C ALA A 125 -7.47 16.56 -0.86
N LEU A 126 -6.97 16.08 0.30
CA LEU A 126 -7.21 14.73 0.83
C LEU A 126 -8.45 14.68 1.73
N GLN A 127 -8.84 15.79 2.33
CA GLN A 127 -9.99 15.86 3.22
C GLN A 127 -11.27 15.53 2.43
N ASN A 128 -12.16 14.73 3.01
CA ASN A 128 -13.40 14.24 2.39
C ASN A 128 -13.21 13.31 1.17
N ARG A 129 -11.98 12.92 0.85
CA ARG A 129 -11.66 12.00 -0.24
C ARG A 129 -10.93 10.75 0.24
N VAL A 130 -10.23 10.83 1.35
CA VAL A 130 -9.61 9.71 2.03
C VAL A 130 -10.45 9.35 3.25
N HIS A 131 -11.04 8.16 3.22
CA HIS A 131 -11.71 7.51 4.34
C HIS A 131 -10.71 6.55 4.96
N LEU A 132 -10.10 6.95 6.09
CA LEU A 132 -9.01 6.21 6.74
C LEU A 132 -9.54 5.46 7.96
N PHE A 133 -9.26 4.15 8.03
CA PHE A 133 -9.71 3.24 9.08
C PHE A 133 -8.52 2.55 9.76
N ASN A 134 -8.55 2.49 11.10
CA ASN A 134 -7.53 1.78 11.88
C ASN A 134 -7.92 0.31 12.07
N ASN A 135 -7.93 -0.46 10.99
CA ASN A 135 -8.31 -1.86 10.93
C ASN A 135 -7.30 -2.65 10.08
N ALA A 136 -7.07 -3.91 10.46
CA ALA A 136 -6.54 -4.90 9.55
C ALA A 136 -7.63 -5.38 8.59
N VAL A 137 -7.27 -5.71 7.35
CA VAL A 137 -8.20 -6.32 6.40
C VAL A 137 -7.98 -7.83 6.37
N THR A 138 -9.07 -8.58 6.30
CA THR A 138 -9.08 -10.05 6.32
C THR A 138 -9.92 -10.60 5.16
N GLY A 139 -9.79 -11.89 4.87
CA GLY A 139 -10.62 -12.57 3.86
C GLY A 139 -12.03 -12.84 4.36
N THR A 140 -12.15 -13.32 5.60
CA THR A 140 -13.43 -13.63 6.27
C THR A 140 -13.73 -12.64 7.38
N PRO A 141 -15.01 -12.40 7.71
CA PRO A 141 -15.39 -11.54 8.82
C PRO A 141 -14.85 -12.05 10.16
N GLN A 142 -14.14 -11.18 10.86
CA GLN A 142 -13.70 -11.40 12.24
C GLN A 142 -13.56 -10.04 12.94
N GLU A 143 -13.70 -10.05 14.26
CA GLU A 143 -13.70 -8.82 15.05
C GLU A 143 -12.27 -8.29 15.28
N PHE A 144 -11.33 -9.21 15.52
CA PHE A 144 -9.93 -8.90 15.77
C PHE A 144 -9.01 -9.89 15.06
N VAL A 145 -7.78 -9.48 14.82
CA VAL A 145 -6.69 -10.31 14.33
C VAL A 145 -5.42 -10.01 15.13
N GLU A 146 -4.59 -11.04 15.34
CA GLU A 146 -3.24 -10.86 15.87
C GLU A 146 -2.27 -10.52 14.76
N LEU A 147 -1.46 -9.50 14.98
CA LEU A 147 -0.34 -9.12 14.12
C LEU A 147 0.97 -9.34 14.85
N PHE A 148 1.93 -9.92 14.16
CA PHE A 148 3.29 -10.16 14.62
C PHE A 148 4.21 -9.05 14.13
N MET A 149 5.05 -8.51 15.02
CA MET A 149 5.93 -7.37 14.75
C MET A 149 7.33 -7.59 15.29
N GLU A 150 8.33 -6.96 14.66
CA GLU A 150 9.72 -6.99 15.10
C GLU A 150 9.93 -6.33 16.47
N THR A 151 9.24 -5.24 16.74
CA THR A 151 9.40 -4.45 17.98
C THR A 151 8.06 -4.16 18.65
N ALA A 152 8.06 -4.07 19.98
CA ALA A 152 6.89 -3.62 20.76
C ALA A 152 6.61 -2.11 20.58
N SER A 153 7.47 -1.36 19.91
CA SER A 153 7.25 0.07 19.66
C SER A 153 6.32 0.25 18.47
N ASP A 154 5.41 1.22 18.58
CA ASP A 154 4.50 1.65 17.51
C ASP A 154 5.20 2.17 16.23
N ASN A 155 6.52 2.00 16.12
CA ASN A 155 7.33 2.42 14.98
C ASN A 155 7.64 1.26 14.02
N SER A 156 6.99 0.10 14.17
CA SER A 156 7.13 -1.00 13.22
C SER A 156 6.51 -0.59 11.88
N VAL A 157 7.28 -0.77 10.82
CA VAL A 157 6.81 -0.55 9.43
C VAL A 157 6.24 -1.84 8.88
N ILE A 158 6.63 -2.99 9.46
CA ILE A 158 6.29 -4.34 9.04
C ILE A 158 5.46 -4.99 10.15
N ALA A 159 4.29 -5.50 9.79
CA ALA A 159 3.44 -6.31 10.66
C ALA A 159 2.72 -7.36 9.82
N SER A 160 2.80 -8.63 10.23
CA SER A 160 2.24 -9.78 9.51
C SER A 160 1.25 -10.56 10.37
N VAL A 161 0.29 -11.22 9.75
CA VAL A 161 -0.56 -12.23 10.41
C VAL A 161 0.16 -13.56 10.63
N TYR A 162 1.34 -13.74 10.07
CA TYR A 162 2.14 -14.95 10.21
C TYR A 162 3.34 -14.70 11.12
N ALA A 163 3.45 -15.51 12.18
CA ALA A 163 4.57 -15.41 13.14
C ALA A 163 5.94 -15.72 12.48
N ASP A 164 5.94 -16.56 11.47
CA ASP A 164 7.11 -17.04 10.72
C ASP A 164 7.45 -16.18 9.48
N PHE A 165 6.72 -15.08 9.28
CA PHE A 165 6.98 -14.13 8.19
C PHE A 165 8.37 -13.49 8.31
N ASP A 166 8.75 -13.09 9.52
CA ASP A 166 10.10 -12.63 9.84
C ASP A 166 10.57 -13.28 11.16
N THR A 167 11.81 -13.79 11.18
CA THR A 167 12.42 -14.38 12.37
C THR A 167 12.59 -13.41 13.53
N GLN A 168 12.46 -12.11 13.28
CA GLN A 168 12.53 -11.04 14.29
C GLN A 168 11.16 -10.70 14.91
N ASN A 169 10.07 -11.30 14.42
CA ASN A 169 8.72 -11.10 14.95
C ASN A 169 8.58 -11.71 16.37
N GLN A 170 8.82 -10.89 17.39
CA GLN A 170 8.79 -11.32 18.79
C GLN A 170 7.63 -10.72 19.60
N HIS A 171 6.89 -9.79 19.01
CA HIS A 171 5.79 -9.09 19.65
C HIS A 171 4.49 -9.30 18.90
N THR A 172 3.40 -9.45 19.65
CA THR A 172 2.06 -9.55 19.07
C THR A 172 1.19 -8.39 19.56
N ILE A 173 0.36 -7.88 18.67
CA ILE A 173 -0.72 -6.96 19.01
C ILE A 173 -2.05 -7.48 18.46
N GLN A 174 -3.12 -7.26 19.20
CA GLN A 174 -4.47 -7.49 18.71
C GLN A 174 -5.02 -6.19 18.14
N VAL A 175 -5.49 -6.24 16.89
CA VAL A 175 -6.05 -5.07 16.21
C VAL A 175 -7.46 -5.37 15.70
N PRO A 176 -8.35 -4.36 15.62
CA PRO A 176 -9.65 -4.53 15.00
C PRO A 176 -9.49 -4.97 13.54
N ALA A 177 -10.38 -5.85 13.08
CA ALA A 177 -10.35 -6.39 11.73
C ALA A 177 -11.66 -6.13 11.00
N ILE A 178 -11.58 -6.14 9.66
CA ILE A 178 -12.73 -6.03 8.75
C ILE A 178 -12.43 -6.85 7.51
N SER A 179 -13.40 -7.57 6.98
CA SER A 179 -13.20 -8.30 5.73
C SER A 179 -13.38 -7.40 4.50
N LEU A 180 -12.74 -7.77 3.38
CA LEU A 180 -12.94 -7.05 2.11
C LEU A 180 -14.42 -7.03 1.69
N GLN A 181 -15.17 -8.10 1.99
CA GLN A 181 -16.62 -8.13 1.77
C GLN A 181 -17.36 -7.07 2.59
N GLN A 182 -17.07 -6.95 3.89
CA GLN A 182 -17.67 -5.92 4.75
C GLN A 182 -17.32 -4.52 4.28
N ILE A 183 -16.08 -4.27 3.85
CA ILE A 183 -15.66 -2.98 3.27
C ILE A 183 -16.58 -2.59 2.11
N VAL A 184 -16.80 -3.52 1.18
CA VAL A 184 -17.65 -3.28 0.00
C VAL A 184 -19.10 -3.03 0.39
N GLN A 185 -19.63 -3.80 1.35
CA GLN A 185 -21.03 -3.71 1.80
C GLN A 185 -21.29 -2.42 2.61
N GLU A 186 -20.48 -2.14 3.62
CA GLU A 186 -20.65 -0.98 4.51
C GLU A 186 -20.52 0.35 3.77
N ASN A 187 -19.59 0.42 2.82
CA ASN A 187 -19.39 1.62 2.00
C ASN A 187 -20.24 1.61 0.71
N LYS A 188 -21.08 0.58 0.50
CA LYS A 188 -21.97 0.45 -0.66
C LYS A 188 -21.26 0.58 -2.01
N LEU A 189 -20.06 0.01 -2.12
CA LEU A 189 -19.21 0.13 -3.30
C LEU A 189 -19.70 -0.80 -4.42
N GLN A 190 -20.36 -0.22 -5.42
CA GLN A 190 -20.85 -0.96 -6.61
C GLN A 190 -19.76 -1.13 -7.68
N HIS A 191 -18.74 -0.28 -7.64
CA HIS A 191 -17.62 -0.27 -8.58
C HIS A 191 -16.36 0.16 -7.85
N ILE A 192 -15.27 -0.58 -8.04
CA ILE A 192 -13.95 -0.33 -7.45
C ILE A 192 -12.94 -0.39 -8.58
N ASP A 193 -12.32 0.74 -8.88
CA ASP A 193 -11.37 0.83 -9.97
C ASP A 193 -10.04 0.15 -9.64
N LEU A 194 -9.62 0.22 -8.36
CA LEU A 194 -8.37 -0.39 -7.90
C LEU A 194 -8.48 -0.89 -6.46
N VAL A 195 -8.00 -2.09 -6.21
CA VAL A 195 -7.63 -2.57 -4.86
C VAL A 195 -6.11 -2.70 -4.80
N LYS A 196 -5.45 -1.92 -3.93
CA LYS A 196 -4.03 -2.12 -3.60
C LYS A 196 -3.97 -3.01 -2.37
N VAL A 197 -3.13 -4.05 -2.41
CA VAL A 197 -2.88 -4.98 -1.30
C VAL A 197 -1.38 -5.04 -1.06
N ASP A 198 -0.97 -4.64 0.14
CA ASP A 198 0.42 -4.60 0.57
C ASP A 198 0.40 -4.76 2.10
N CYS A 199 0.38 -5.99 2.56
CA CYS A 199 0.08 -6.37 3.95
C CYS A 199 0.88 -7.57 4.46
N GLU A 200 2.13 -7.71 3.97
CA GLU A 200 3.18 -8.52 4.56
C GLU A 200 2.72 -9.98 4.88
N GLY A 201 2.25 -10.68 3.84
CA GLY A 201 1.80 -12.08 3.92
C GLY A 201 0.30 -12.26 4.09
N SER A 202 -0.46 -11.22 4.49
CA SER A 202 -1.92 -11.30 4.64
C SER A 202 -2.67 -11.29 3.30
N GLU A 203 -2.00 -11.05 2.18
CA GLU A 203 -2.59 -11.02 0.84
C GLU A 203 -3.33 -12.31 0.48
N TYR A 204 -2.83 -13.47 0.93
CA TYR A 204 -3.41 -14.78 0.58
C TYR A 204 -4.80 -15.01 1.17
N PRO A 205 -5.02 -14.93 2.49
CA PRO A 205 -6.36 -15.09 3.03
C PRO A 205 -7.31 -14.00 2.51
N ILE A 206 -6.87 -12.75 2.35
CA ILE A 206 -7.69 -11.69 1.80
C ILE A 206 -8.20 -12.06 0.40
N ILE A 207 -7.31 -12.54 -0.47
CA ILE A 207 -7.66 -12.86 -1.86
C ILE A 207 -8.46 -14.17 -1.96
N TYR A 208 -8.01 -15.25 -1.29
CA TYR A 208 -8.63 -16.57 -1.47
C TYR A 208 -9.98 -16.72 -0.79
N GLU A 209 -10.19 -16.05 0.34
CA GLU A 209 -11.39 -16.18 1.14
C GLU A 209 -12.46 -15.14 0.79
N THR A 210 -12.13 -14.14 -0.04
CA THR A 210 -13.11 -13.15 -0.51
C THR A 210 -14.18 -13.80 -1.39
N PRO A 211 -15.47 -13.63 -1.08
CA PRO A 211 -16.57 -14.23 -1.83
C PRO A 211 -16.67 -13.75 -3.28
N ASP A 212 -17.20 -14.61 -4.15
CA ASP A 212 -17.27 -14.36 -5.61
C ASP A 212 -18.07 -13.12 -5.99
N GLU A 213 -19.07 -12.74 -5.22
CA GLU A 213 -19.84 -11.52 -5.48
C GLU A 213 -19.01 -10.25 -5.36
N VAL A 214 -17.99 -10.23 -4.50
CA VAL A 214 -17.10 -9.06 -4.32
C VAL A 214 -16.25 -8.84 -5.56
N TRP A 215 -15.74 -9.92 -6.15
CA TRP A 215 -14.91 -9.85 -7.35
C TRP A 215 -15.58 -9.15 -8.53
N LYS A 216 -16.90 -9.20 -8.62
CA LYS A 216 -17.66 -8.54 -9.70
C LYS A 216 -17.48 -7.03 -9.72
N ASN A 217 -17.26 -6.42 -8.56
CA ASN A 217 -17.15 -4.98 -8.39
C ASN A 217 -15.73 -4.44 -8.62
N ILE A 218 -14.69 -5.31 -8.57
CA ILE A 218 -13.28 -4.91 -8.65
C ILE A 218 -12.79 -4.98 -10.11
N GLN A 219 -12.21 -3.89 -10.61
CA GLN A 219 -11.67 -3.81 -11.98
C GLN A 219 -10.19 -4.15 -12.04
N MET A 220 -9.42 -3.70 -11.06
CA MET A 220 -7.97 -3.87 -11.03
C MET A 220 -7.48 -4.15 -9.62
N LEU A 221 -6.40 -4.95 -9.52
CA LEU A 221 -5.63 -5.12 -8.28
C LEU A 221 -4.16 -4.85 -8.56
N THR A 222 -3.50 -4.19 -7.61
CA THR A 222 -2.03 -4.17 -7.51
C THR A 222 -1.65 -4.77 -6.17
N ILE A 223 -0.83 -5.80 -6.19
CA ILE A 223 -0.53 -6.60 -5.00
C ILE A 223 0.99 -6.72 -4.84
N GLU A 224 1.51 -6.40 -3.65
CA GLU A 224 2.81 -6.86 -3.22
C GLU A 224 2.66 -8.29 -2.70
N VAL A 225 3.36 -9.25 -3.30
CA VAL A 225 3.20 -10.68 -3.01
C VAL A 225 4.51 -11.25 -2.46
N HIS A 226 4.46 -11.81 -1.26
CA HIS A 226 5.57 -12.49 -0.61
C HIS A 226 5.45 -14.00 -0.74
N ASN A 227 6.40 -14.67 -1.39
CA ASN A 227 6.39 -16.13 -1.47
C ASN A 227 6.70 -16.74 -0.09
N LEU A 228 5.69 -17.38 0.51
CA LEU A 228 5.78 -17.99 1.84
C LEU A 228 5.94 -19.52 1.78
N ASP A 229 5.39 -20.17 0.74
CA ASP A 229 5.53 -21.62 0.53
C ASP A 229 5.53 -21.98 -0.96
N GLN A 230 5.75 -23.27 -1.25
CA GLN A 230 5.74 -23.80 -2.62
C GLN A 230 4.36 -24.31 -3.05
N GLU A 231 3.34 -24.24 -2.18
CA GLU A 231 2.02 -24.81 -2.43
C GLU A 231 1.04 -23.73 -2.91
N LYS A 232 0.49 -22.92 -1.98
CA LYS A 232 -0.58 -21.96 -2.25
C LYS A 232 -0.22 -20.51 -1.91
N ARG A 233 0.78 -20.29 -1.04
CA ARG A 233 1.20 -18.95 -0.64
C ARG A 233 2.42 -18.52 -1.44
N ASN A 234 2.24 -18.40 -2.75
CA ASN A 234 3.24 -17.93 -3.71
C ASN A 234 2.57 -17.20 -4.88
N VAL A 235 3.35 -16.40 -5.58
CA VAL A 235 2.87 -15.53 -6.64
C VAL A 235 2.29 -16.28 -7.83
N ASP A 236 2.81 -17.48 -8.15
CA ASP A 236 2.33 -18.28 -9.28
C ASP A 236 0.93 -18.84 -9.02
N PHE A 237 0.68 -19.32 -7.79
CA PHE A 237 -0.64 -19.82 -7.41
C PHE A 237 -1.64 -18.67 -7.33
N LEU A 238 -1.27 -17.55 -6.72
CA LEU A 238 -2.10 -16.36 -6.64
C LEU A 238 -2.48 -15.83 -8.04
N GLY A 239 -1.49 -15.78 -8.94
CA GLY A 239 -1.73 -15.36 -10.33
C GLY A 239 -2.68 -16.30 -11.09
N ARG A 240 -2.61 -17.61 -10.87
CA ARG A 240 -3.57 -18.57 -11.46
C ARG A 240 -4.98 -18.36 -10.91
N PHE A 241 -5.11 -18.21 -9.60
CA PHE A 241 -6.39 -17.93 -8.95
C PHE A 241 -7.06 -16.67 -9.54
N LEU A 242 -6.32 -15.57 -9.69
CA LEU A 242 -6.86 -14.34 -10.26
C LEU A 242 -7.23 -14.49 -11.74
N LYS A 243 -6.48 -15.29 -12.52
CA LYS A 243 -6.85 -15.64 -13.90
C LYS A 243 -8.17 -16.40 -13.97
N GLU A 244 -8.42 -17.33 -13.04
CA GLU A 244 -9.70 -18.06 -12.91
C GLU A 244 -10.87 -17.13 -12.56
N LYS A 245 -10.59 -16.02 -11.84
CA LYS A 245 -11.57 -14.94 -11.57
C LYS A 245 -11.76 -13.98 -12.75
N GLY A 246 -11.11 -14.21 -13.90
CA GLY A 246 -11.29 -13.45 -15.14
C GLY A 246 -10.34 -12.25 -15.32
N TYR A 247 -9.27 -12.18 -14.55
CA TYR A 247 -8.27 -11.12 -14.69
C TYR A 247 -7.15 -11.51 -15.67
N MET A 248 -6.63 -10.53 -16.39
CA MET A 248 -5.29 -10.60 -16.98
C MET A 248 -4.28 -10.29 -15.89
N VAL A 249 -3.22 -11.09 -15.79
CA VAL A 249 -2.24 -10.98 -14.69
C VAL A 249 -0.86 -10.78 -15.26
N VAL A 250 -0.17 -9.75 -14.77
CA VAL A 250 1.25 -9.47 -15.00
C VAL A 250 1.97 -9.59 -13.66
N ILE A 251 3.10 -10.31 -13.65
CA ILE A 251 3.92 -10.54 -12.47
C ILE A 251 5.33 -10.07 -12.77
N GLU A 252 5.91 -9.25 -11.88
CA GLU A 252 7.29 -8.79 -11.99
C GLU A 252 8.04 -9.04 -10.67
N PRO A 253 9.30 -9.48 -10.71
CA PRO A 253 10.11 -9.63 -9.51
C PRO A 253 10.48 -8.24 -8.96
N ALA A 254 10.29 -8.04 -7.66
CA ALA A 254 10.64 -6.81 -6.96
C ALA A 254 11.91 -6.99 -6.10
N HIS A 255 11.88 -7.92 -5.17
CA HIS A 255 12.98 -8.28 -4.28
C HIS A 255 13.08 -9.80 -4.17
N THR A 256 14.00 -10.30 -3.34
CA THR A 256 14.09 -11.74 -3.04
C THR A 256 12.77 -12.20 -2.41
N ASN A 257 12.13 -13.20 -3.01
CA ASN A 257 10.83 -13.75 -2.61
C ASN A 257 9.66 -12.74 -2.57
N CYS A 258 9.82 -11.56 -3.17
CA CYS A 258 8.79 -10.53 -3.24
C CYS A 258 8.56 -10.13 -4.71
N PHE A 259 7.30 -9.98 -5.10
CA PHE A 259 6.85 -9.73 -6.47
C PHE A 259 5.77 -8.64 -6.48
N THR A 260 5.71 -7.87 -7.55
CA THR A 260 4.51 -7.09 -7.87
C THR A 260 3.60 -7.90 -8.78
N LEU A 261 2.32 -7.92 -8.47
CA LEU A 261 1.29 -8.55 -9.28
C LEU A 261 0.24 -7.50 -9.64
N LEU A 262 0.10 -7.24 -10.94
CA LEU A 262 -0.98 -6.42 -11.49
C LEU A 262 -2.02 -7.34 -12.12
N ALA A 263 -3.27 -7.25 -11.66
CA ALA A 263 -4.40 -7.98 -12.21
C ALA A 263 -5.48 -7.00 -12.69
N GLN A 264 -5.90 -7.11 -13.95
CA GLN A 264 -6.89 -6.23 -14.57
C GLN A 264 -7.96 -7.05 -15.28
N LYS A 265 -9.23 -6.71 -15.09
CA LYS A 265 -10.33 -7.32 -15.86
C LYS A 265 -10.19 -7.04 -17.34
N LYS A 266 -10.61 -8.03 -18.14
CA LYS A 266 -10.67 -7.92 -19.61
C LYS A 266 -11.76 -6.98 -20.05
#